data_741e93358192e1defdb63dd15c64c5fe
#
_entry.id   741e93358192e1defdb63dd15c64c5fe
#
_cell.length_a   1.000
_cell.length_b   1.000
_cell.length_c   1.000
_cell.angle_alpha   90.00
_cell.angle_beta   90.00
_cell.angle_gamma   90.00
#
_symmetry.space_group_name_H-M   'P 1'
#
loop_
_entity.id
_entity.type
_entity.pdbx_description
1 polymer ?
#
loop_
_entity_poly.entity_id
_entity_poly.type
_entity_poly.pdbx_seq_one_letter_code
_entity_poly.pdbx_strand_id
1 'polypeptide(L)'
;MNYKILVQYDGTRYEGWQRQERTESTIQGKIEAVLSKMCGEEVQIQGAGRTDAGVHAKGQVANVHLKEQVDPQEVKQYLNRYLPEDIAVSEVTEVPERFHSRLNATGKIYVYRIATGEVKKVFERRYIYDFGEKPDMELMCRAAEILTGTHDFKSFCANRRMKKSTVRTIYSIDLKEKEGEIVITYTGNGFLHHMIRILTGTLLEVGMKKRSLSSVAELLEVRDREKAGFTAPAKGLTLEKVLYSPLQKESETL
;
A
#
# COMPACT_ATOMS: atom_id res chain seq x y z
N MET A 1 3.09 10.20 26.16
CA MET A 1 3.02 11.13 25.00
C MET A 1 2.91 10.32 23.73
N ASN A 2 2.06 10.72 22.78
CA ASN A 2 1.81 10.01 21.53
C ASN A 2 2.51 10.72 20.36
N TYR A 3 3.28 9.97 19.57
CA TYR A 3 4.02 10.49 18.42
C TYR A 3 3.57 9.80 17.15
N LYS A 4 3.31 10.58 16.09
CA LYS A 4 3.08 10.12 14.73
C LYS A 4 4.42 10.08 14.00
N ILE A 5 4.71 8.97 13.33
CA ILE A 5 5.94 8.71 12.59
C ILE A 5 5.58 8.48 11.12
N LEU A 6 6.20 9.24 10.21
CA LEU A 6 6.09 9.02 8.77
C LEU A 6 7.31 8.23 8.29
N VAL A 7 7.06 7.04 7.75
CA VAL A 7 8.08 6.04 7.42
C VAL A 7 8.09 5.75 5.93
N GLN A 8 9.27 5.69 5.34
CA GLN A 8 9.52 5.19 4.00
C GLN A 8 10.43 3.96 4.03
N TYR A 9 10.20 3.00 3.14
CA TYR A 9 11.03 1.79 3.06
C TYR A 9 11.02 1.10 1.70
N ASP A 10 12.17 0.50 1.36
CA ASP A 10 12.26 -0.54 0.34
C ASP A 10 11.90 -1.89 0.98
N GLY A 11 10.74 -2.42 0.62
CA GLY A 11 10.21 -3.68 1.17
C GLY A 11 10.87 -4.95 0.65
N THR A 12 11.82 -4.87 -0.29
CA THR A 12 12.39 -6.02 -1.02
C THR A 12 12.91 -7.12 -0.09
N ARG A 13 13.55 -6.75 1.01
CA ARG A 13 14.19 -7.69 1.95
C ARG A 13 13.32 -8.05 3.16
N TYR A 14 12.06 -7.58 3.19
CA TYR A 14 11.18 -7.72 4.36
C TYR A 14 9.98 -8.61 4.09
N GLU A 15 9.60 -9.37 5.10
CA GLU A 15 8.37 -10.17 5.11
C GLU A 15 7.11 -9.33 5.41
N GLY A 16 7.14 -8.07 5.01
CA GLY A 16 6.08 -7.09 5.13
C GLY A 16 6.22 -6.19 6.35
N TRP A 17 5.17 -5.42 6.59
CA TRP A 17 5.13 -4.46 7.70
C TRP A 17 5.08 -5.13 9.06
N GLN A 18 4.11 -6.05 9.27
CA GLN A 18 3.73 -6.55 10.58
C GLN A 18 4.80 -7.43 11.23
N ARG A 19 5.19 -7.11 12.50
CA ARG A 19 6.03 -7.98 13.34
C ARG A 19 5.45 -9.40 13.40
N GLN A 20 6.32 -10.40 13.29
CA GLN A 20 5.99 -11.82 13.28
C GLN A 20 6.96 -12.55 14.20
N GLU A 21 6.50 -13.61 14.88
CA GLU A 21 7.34 -14.39 15.79
C GLU A 21 8.42 -15.19 15.07
N ARG A 22 8.15 -15.61 13.84
CA ARG A 22 9.02 -16.47 13.04
C ARG A 22 10.17 -15.75 12.34
N THR A 23 10.18 -14.42 12.32
CA THR A 23 11.18 -13.62 11.59
C THR A 23 11.35 -12.23 12.20
N GLU A 24 12.61 -11.79 12.21
CA GLU A 24 12.96 -10.41 12.56
C GLU A 24 12.96 -9.46 11.35
N SER A 25 12.76 -10.00 10.14
CA SER A 25 12.81 -9.23 8.89
C SER A 25 11.47 -8.58 8.59
N THR A 26 10.96 -7.76 9.50
CA THR A 26 9.74 -6.96 9.32
C THR A 26 10.02 -5.48 9.62
N ILE A 27 9.33 -4.59 8.90
CA ILE A 27 9.52 -3.13 9.06
C ILE A 27 9.18 -2.70 10.49
N GLN A 28 8.02 -3.14 11.01
CA GLN A 28 7.58 -2.85 12.37
C GLN A 28 8.62 -3.33 13.40
N GLY A 29 9.11 -4.56 13.27
CA GLY A 29 10.08 -5.12 14.20
C GLY A 29 11.40 -4.35 14.23
N LYS A 30 11.89 -3.87 13.07
CA LYS A 30 13.11 -3.05 13.00
C LYS A 30 12.93 -1.70 13.72
N ILE A 31 11.80 -1.04 13.50
CA ILE A 31 11.50 0.26 14.15
C ILE A 31 11.33 0.07 15.66
N GLU A 32 10.57 -0.93 16.09
CA GLU A 32 10.33 -1.25 17.51
C GLU A 32 11.64 -1.56 18.23
N ALA A 33 12.55 -2.34 17.61
CA ALA A 33 13.85 -2.66 18.20
C ALA A 33 14.72 -1.41 18.43
N VAL A 34 14.72 -0.47 17.47
CA VAL A 34 15.49 0.79 17.61
C VAL A 34 14.87 1.69 18.66
N LEU A 35 13.54 1.85 18.69
CA LEU A 35 12.83 2.64 19.71
C LEU A 35 13.01 2.05 21.10
N SER A 36 12.92 0.72 21.25
CA SER A 36 13.09 0.05 22.53
C SER A 36 14.51 0.25 23.09
N LYS A 37 15.53 0.27 22.22
CA LYS A 37 16.89 0.59 22.60
C LYS A 37 17.05 2.06 23.01
N MET A 38 16.36 2.97 22.34
CA MET A 38 16.35 4.40 22.71
C MET A 38 15.73 4.63 24.09
N CYS A 39 14.61 3.97 24.38
CA CYS A 39 13.83 4.18 25.59
C CYS A 39 14.27 3.30 26.78
N GLY A 40 15.12 2.29 26.55
CA GLY A 40 15.52 1.32 27.57
C GLY A 40 14.42 0.36 28.01
N GLU A 41 13.30 0.29 27.28
CA GLU A 41 12.15 -0.57 27.54
C GLU A 41 11.49 -1.05 26.25
N GLU A 42 10.65 -2.09 26.29
CA GLU A 42 9.90 -2.56 25.11
C GLU A 42 8.91 -1.48 24.65
N VAL A 43 9.03 -1.10 23.37
CA VAL A 43 8.16 -0.13 22.69
C VAL A 43 7.45 -0.81 21.55
N GLN A 44 6.15 -0.60 21.43
CA GLN A 44 5.32 -1.11 20.33
C GLN A 44 4.76 0.05 19.52
N ILE A 45 4.74 -0.10 18.19
CA ILE A 45 4.17 0.88 17.28
C ILE A 45 2.89 0.36 16.62
N GLN A 46 2.01 1.28 16.26
CA GLN A 46 0.75 0.97 15.59
C GLN A 46 0.77 1.55 14.17
N GLY A 47 0.87 0.69 13.15
CA GLY A 47 0.87 1.13 11.76
C GLY A 47 -0.53 1.41 11.21
N ALA A 48 -0.65 2.39 10.30
CA ALA A 48 -1.90 2.75 9.62
C ALA A 48 -2.45 1.60 8.78
N GLY A 49 -1.60 0.69 8.33
CA GLY A 49 -1.98 -0.51 7.61
C GLY A 49 -0.80 -1.45 7.44
N ARG A 50 -1.12 -2.67 7.04
CA ARG A 50 -0.11 -3.68 6.71
C ARG A 50 0.23 -3.59 5.24
N THR A 51 1.50 -3.72 4.89
CA THR A 51 1.96 -4.01 3.54
C THR A 51 2.46 -5.45 3.51
N ASP A 52 2.30 -6.10 2.35
CA ASP A 52 2.74 -7.48 2.15
C ASP A 52 4.28 -7.56 2.03
N ALA A 53 4.82 -8.78 2.11
CA ALA A 53 6.23 -9.02 1.81
C ALA A 53 6.60 -8.48 0.42
N GLY A 54 7.71 -7.74 0.34
CA GLY A 54 8.22 -7.14 -0.88
C GLY A 54 7.49 -5.86 -1.35
N VAL A 55 6.48 -5.38 -0.63
CA VAL A 55 5.77 -4.12 -0.94
C VAL A 55 6.49 -2.95 -0.28
N HIS A 56 6.62 -1.84 -1.01
CA HIS A 56 7.31 -0.64 -0.58
C HIS A 56 6.35 0.40 0.04
N ALA A 57 6.91 1.41 0.68
CA ALA A 57 6.17 2.59 1.09
C ALA A 57 7.04 3.85 1.00
N LYS A 58 6.43 4.95 0.58
CA LYS A 58 6.96 6.32 0.71
C LYS A 58 6.28 7.09 1.83
N GLY A 59 5.07 6.68 2.20
CA GLY A 59 4.23 7.40 3.15
C GLY A 59 3.47 6.49 4.11
N GLN A 60 4.11 5.46 4.68
CA GLN A 60 3.52 4.69 5.77
C GLN A 60 3.51 5.54 7.05
N VAL A 61 2.41 5.48 7.78
CA VAL A 61 2.27 6.17 9.06
C VAL A 61 2.16 5.15 10.19
N ALA A 62 2.88 5.41 11.26
CA ALA A 62 2.71 4.71 12.53
C ALA A 62 2.54 5.71 13.66
N ASN A 63 2.00 5.28 14.80
CA ASN A 63 2.08 6.03 16.03
C ASN A 63 2.67 5.17 17.16
N VAL A 64 3.27 5.84 18.14
CA VAL A 64 3.92 5.25 19.30
C VAL A 64 3.62 6.06 20.54
N HIS A 65 3.36 5.39 21.65
CA HIS A 65 3.27 6.01 22.97
C HIS A 65 4.61 5.83 23.70
N LEU A 66 5.27 6.93 24.03
CA LEU A 66 6.46 6.94 24.87
C LEU A 66 6.07 7.43 26.28
N LYS A 67 6.72 6.87 27.33
CA LYS A 67 6.46 7.24 28.70
C LYS A 67 6.94 8.66 29.01
N GLU A 68 8.13 8.96 28.52
CA GLU A 68 8.75 10.28 28.69
C GLU A 68 8.47 11.16 27.49
N GLN A 69 8.46 12.46 27.70
CA GLN A 69 8.43 13.44 26.64
C GLN A 69 9.83 13.56 26.03
N VAL A 70 9.92 13.34 24.73
CA VAL A 70 11.17 13.43 23.96
C VAL A 70 10.96 14.39 22.80
N ASP A 71 11.96 15.18 22.44
CA ASP A 71 11.88 16.03 21.27
C ASP A 71 11.65 15.17 20.01
N PRO A 72 10.61 15.44 19.20
CA PRO A 72 10.36 14.73 17.94
C PRO A 72 11.57 14.68 17.01
N GLN A 73 12.39 15.71 16.98
CA GLN A 73 13.60 15.75 16.18
C GLN A 73 14.67 14.77 16.68
N GLU A 74 14.81 14.63 18.00
CA GLU A 74 15.70 13.65 18.62
C GLU A 74 15.28 12.22 18.28
N VAL A 75 13.97 11.90 18.39
CA VAL A 75 13.41 10.60 17.98
C VAL A 75 13.71 10.32 16.50
N LYS A 76 13.47 11.30 15.63
CA LYS A 76 13.74 11.17 14.19
C LYS A 76 15.22 10.92 13.91
N GLN A 77 16.13 11.69 14.52
CA GLN A 77 17.56 11.55 14.33
C GLN A 77 18.05 10.19 14.83
N TYR A 78 17.58 9.73 15.99
CA TYR A 78 17.95 8.44 16.54
C TYR A 78 17.48 7.29 15.65
N LEU A 79 16.22 7.32 15.20
CA LEU A 79 15.70 6.33 14.27
C LEU A 79 16.53 6.25 12.99
N ASN A 80 16.77 7.37 12.31
CA ASN A 80 17.54 7.39 11.06
C ASN A 80 19.02 7.02 11.24
N ARG A 81 19.57 7.18 12.44
CA ARG A 81 20.95 6.76 12.74
C ARG A 81 21.10 5.24 12.88
N TYR A 82 20.09 4.56 13.40
CA TYR A 82 20.19 3.14 13.77
C TYR A 82 19.32 2.20 12.95
N LEU A 83 18.39 2.72 12.17
CA LEU A 83 17.63 1.89 11.21
C LEU A 83 18.50 1.45 10.04
N PRO A 84 18.20 0.29 9.42
CA PRO A 84 18.84 -0.12 8.18
C PRO A 84 18.64 0.93 7.07
N GLU A 85 19.56 0.98 6.11
CA GLU A 85 19.57 1.96 4.99
C GLU A 85 18.29 1.98 4.13
N ASP A 86 17.54 0.88 4.16
CA ASP A 86 16.30 0.68 3.41
C ASP A 86 15.03 1.03 4.20
N ILE A 87 15.17 1.60 5.41
CA ILE A 87 14.09 2.15 6.23
C ILE A 87 14.49 3.55 6.71
N ALA A 88 13.66 4.56 6.45
CA ALA A 88 13.91 5.90 6.95
C ALA A 88 12.65 6.55 7.50
N VAL A 89 12.82 7.44 8.47
CA VAL A 89 11.78 8.26 9.07
C VAL A 89 11.90 9.69 8.55
N SER A 90 10.92 10.14 7.78
CA SER A 90 10.93 11.47 7.19
C SER A 90 10.39 12.53 8.14
N GLU A 91 9.46 12.16 9.03
CA GLU A 91 8.81 13.08 9.96
C GLU A 91 8.45 12.36 11.26
N VAL A 92 8.62 13.06 12.38
CA VAL A 92 8.05 12.69 13.68
C VAL A 92 7.33 13.93 14.24
N THR A 93 6.08 13.78 14.67
CA THR A 93 5.27 14.86 15.22
C THR A 93 4.53 14.38 16.47
N GLU A 94 4.47 15.21 17.48
CA GLU A 94 3.58 14.97 18.62
C GLU A 94 2.13 15.10 18.18
N VAL A 95 1.28 14.18 18.64
CA VAL A 95 -0.14 14.14 18.29
C VAL A 95 -0.98 13.95 19.55
N PRO A 96 -2.27 14.30 19.51
CA PRO A 96 -3.16 14.06 20.65
C PRO A 96 -3.11 12.61 21.11
N GLU A 97 -3.22 12.38 22.42
CA GLU A 97 -3.10 11.06 23.05
C GLU A 97 -4.03 10.01 22.42
N ARG A 98 -5.24 10.43 22.03
CA ARG A 98 -6.25 9.58 21.38
C ARG A 98 -5.98 9.29 19.88
N PHE A 99 -4.94 9.89 19.29
CA PHE A 99 -4.64 9.64 17.87
C PHE A 99 -4.21 8.19 17.67
N HIS A 100 -4.78 7.55 16.65
CA HIS A 100 -4.45 6.21 16.26
C HIS A 100 -4.26 6.14 14.75
N SER A 101 -3.04 5.82 14.29
CA SER A 101 -2.65 5.84 12.88
C SER A 101 -3.60 5.09 11.94
N ARG A 102 -4.19 3.99 12.40
CA ARG A 102 -5.12 3.18 11.60
C ARG A 102 -6.57 3.64 11.69
N LEU A 103 -7.04 3.99 12.89
CA LEU A 103 -8.48 4.26 13.11
C LEU A 103 -8.86 5.66 12.64
N ASN A 104 -7.94 6.62 12.69
CA ASN A 104 -8.16 7.97 12.20
C ASN A 104 -7.86 8.15 10.71
N ALA A 105 -7.30 7.12 10.03
CA ALA A 105 -7.06 7.19 8.61
C ALA A 105 -8.39 7.19 7.82
N THR A 106 -8.54 8.18 6.93
CA THR A 106 -9.71 8.36 6.06
C THR A 106 -9.53 7.73 4.68
N GLY A 107 -8.28 7.49 4.28
CA GLY A 107 -7.96 6.86 3.01
C GLY A 107 -6.49 6.51 2.85
N LYS A 108 -6.19 5.85 1.73
CA LYS A 108 -4.83 5.46 1.33
C LYS A 108 -4.67 5.62 -0.16
N ILE A 109 -3.47 6.02 -0.57
CA ILE A 109 -3.05 6.08 -1.96
C ILE A 109 -1.93 5.08 -2.16
N TYR A 110 -2.11 4.23 -3.16
CA TYR A 110 -1.10 3.28 -3.60
C TYR A 110 -0.77 3.52 -5.07
N VAL A 111 0.45 3.28 -5.43
CA VAL A 111 0.93 3.33 -6.81
C VAL A 111 1.46 1.96 -7.18
N TYR A 112 1.04 1.46 -8.35
CA TYR A 112 1.58 0.24 -8.95
C TYR A 112 2.25 0.59 -10.28
N ARG A 113 3.52 0.18 -10.45
CA ARG A 113 4.34 0.46 -11.64
C ARG A 113 4.57 -0.80 -12.45
N ILE A 114 4.37 -0.72 -13.76
CA ILE A 114 4.45 -1.82 -14.71
C ILE A 114 5.32 -1.41 -15.89
N ALA A 115 6.41 -2.11 -16.16
CA ALA A 115 7.20 -1.92 -17.36
C ALA A 115 6.60 -2.75 -18.52
N THR A 116 6.33 -2.08 -19.63
CA THR A 116 5.69 -2.67 -20.84
C THR A 116 6.62 -2.62 -22.05
N GLY A 117 7.83 -2.07 -21.91
CA GLY A 117 8.82 -1.98 -22.97
C GLY A 117 9.62 -3.27 -23.13
N GLU A 118 10.25 -3.44 -24.30
CA GLU A 118 11.12 -4.58 -24.61
C GLU A 118 12.40 -4.59 -23.78
N VAL A 119 12.88 -3.40 -23.38
CA VAL A 119 14.10 -3.24 -22.57
C VAL A 119 13.77 -3.19 -21.10
N LYS A 120 14.38 -4.08 -20.32
CA LYS A 120 14.19 -4.14 -18.86
C LYS A 120 14.73 -2.87 -18.19
N LYS A 121 13.95 -2.32 -17.26
CA LYS A 121 14.35 -1.19 -16.40
C LYS A 121 15.25 -1.67 -15.25
N VAL A 122 16.54 -1.91 -15.53
CA VAL A 122 17.48 -2.57 -14.62
C VAL A 122 17.66 -1.80 -13.31
N PHE A 123 17.72 -0.48 -13.33
CA PHE A 123 17.93 0.34 -12.14
C PHE A 123 16.67 0.39 -11.26
N GLU A 124 15.47 0.33 -11.85
CA GLU A 124 14.18 0.32 -11.15
C GLU A 124 13.64 -1.07 -10.87
N ARG A 125 14.39 -2.15 -11.18
CA ARG A 125 13.93 -3.54 -11.12
C ARG A 125 13.32 -3.98 -9.80
N ARG A 126 13.62 -3.28 -8.70
CA ARG A 126 13.06 -3.53 -7.38
C ARG A 126 11.71 -2.86 -7.17
N TYR A 127 11.39 -1.83 -7.96
CA TYR A 127 10.24 -0.94 -7.76
C TYR A 127 9.25 -0.97 -8.92
N ILE A 128 9.41 -1.90 -9.87
CA ILE A 128 8.56 -2.03 -11.05
C ILE A 128 8.34 -3.50 -11.39
N TYR A 129 7.13 -3.82 -11.82
CA TYR A 129 6.83 -5.12 -12.39
C TYR A 129 7.22 -5.13 -13.87
N ASP A 130 8.20 -5.94 -14.24
CA ASP A 130 8.58 -6.16 -15.63
C ASP A 130 7.56 -7.13 -16.27
N PHE A 131 6.59 -6.57 -16.97
CA PHE A 131 5.52 -7.33 -17.63
C PHE A 131 5.91 -7.71 -19.06
N GLY A 132 6.66 -6.82 -19.76
CA GLY A 132 7.24 -7.08 -21.08
C GLY A 132 6.25 -7.11 -22.23
N GLU A 133 4.95 -6.92 -21.98
CA GLU A 133 3.89 -6.88 -22.98
C GLU A 133 3.17 -5.54 -22.90
N LYS A 134 2.59 -5.08 -24.02
CA LYS A 134 1.83 -3.82 -24.09
C LYS A 134 0.33 -4.13 -24.06
N PRO A 135 -0.34 -3.95 -22.90
CA PRO A 135 -1.79 -4.14 -22.79
C PRO A 135 -2.54 -2.98 -23.44
N ASP A 136 -3.80 -3.21 -23.80
CA ASP A 136 -4.74 -2.22 -24.29
C ASP A 136 -5.18 -1.31 -23.14
N MET A 137 -4.69 -0.07 -23.14
CA MET A 137 -4.95 0.92 -22.07
C MET A 137 -6.43 1.33 -22.00
N GLU A 138 -7.12 1.42 -23.13
CA GLU A 138 -8.54 1.80 -23.14
C GLU A 138 -9.39 0.75 -22.42
N LEU A 139 -9.14 -0.53 -22.72
CA LEU A 139 -9.81 -1.63 -22.04
C LEU A 139 -9.49 -1.67 -20.53
N MET A 140 -8.24 -1.38 -20.14
CA MET A 140 -7.88 -1.29 -18.73
C MET A 140 -8.59 -0.14 -18.03
N CYS A 141 -8.70 1.04 -18.64
CA CYS A 141 -9.42 2.18 -18.08
C CYS A 141 -10.90 1.87 -17.88
N ARG A 142 -11.55 1.27 -18.88
CA ARG A 142 -12.96 0.84 -18.76
C ARG A 142 -13.18 -0.19 -17.66
N ALA A 143 -12.25 -1.11 -17.48
CA ALA A 143 -12.30 -2.07 -16.37
C ALA A 143 -12.10 -1.38 -15.00
N ALA A 144 -11.24 -0.38 -14.93
CA ALA A 144 -11.01 0.42 -13.72
C ALA A 144 -12.26 1.21 -13.31
N GLU A 145 -13.00 1.77 -14.27
CA GLU A 145 -14.29 2.45 -14.02
C GLU A 145 -15.29 1.51 -13.35
N ILE A 146 -15.42 0.24 -13.82
CA ILE A 146 -16.31 -0.76 -13.22
C ILE A 146 -15.94 -1.05 -11.76
N LEU A 147 -14.64 -1.04 -11.44
CA LEU A 147 -14.12 -1.34 -10.10
C LEU A 147 -14.13 -0.14 -9.15
N THR A 148 -14.38 1.06 -9.66
CA THR A 148 -14.50 2.28 -8.86
C THR A 148 -15.85 2.34 -8.17
N GLY A 149 -15.89 2.84 -6.92
CA GLY A 149 -17.11 2.91 -6.13
C GLY A 149 -17.07 2.04 -4.88
N THR A 150 -18.23 1.83 -4.28
CA THR A 150 -18.40 0.99 -3.07
C THR A 150 -18.93 -0.38 -3.45
N HIS A 151 -18.10 -1.40 -3.28
CA HIS A 151 -18.42 -2.78 -3.66
C HIS A 151 -17.95 -3.78 -2.62
N ASP A 152 -18.47 -5.01 -2.69
CA ASP A 152 -17.92 -6.14 -1.97
C ASP A 152 -16.72 -6.73 -2.75
N PHE A 153 -15.51 -6.40 -2.32
CA PHE A 153 -14.27 -6.86 -2.96
C PHE A 153 -13.81 -8.24 -2.48
N LYS A 154 -14.72 -9.14 -2.11
CA LYS A 154 -14.37 -10.48 -1.64
C LYS A 154 -13.56 -11.27 -2.68
N SER A 155 -13.88 -11.18 -3.98
CA SER A 155 -13.11 -11.82 -5.06
C SER A 155 -11.67 -11.28 -5.18
N PHE A 156 -11.42 -10.08 -4.68
CA PHE A 156 -10.10 -9.44 -4.68
C PHE A 156 -9.38 -9.55 -3.33
N CYS A 157 -9.79 -10.49 -2.47
CA CYS A 157 -9.20 -10.71 -1.14
C CYS A 157 -8.50 -12.06 -1.07
N ALA A 158 -7.18 -12.07 -0.84
CA ALA A 158 -6.43 -13.32 -0.67
C ALA A 158 -6.77 -14.07 0.64
N ASN A 159 -7.32 -13.39 1.65
CA ASN A 159 -7.78 -14.03 2.87
C ASN A 159 -9.18 -14.63 2.68
N ARG A 160 -9.24 -15.89 2.27
CA ARG A 160 -10.50 -16.63 2.06
C ARG A 160 -11.38 -16.73 3.32
N ARG A 161 -10.75 -16.79 4.52
CA ARG A 161 -11.42 -16.94 5.82
C ARG A 161 -11.69 -15.61 6.53
N MET A 162 -11.70 -14.50 5.80
CA MET A 162 -11.93 -13.19 6.38
C MET A 162 -13.33 -13.09 7.00
N LYS A 163 -13.37 -12.86 8.33
CA LYS A 163 -14.63 -12.70 9.09
C LYS A 163 -15.17 -11.26 9.08
N LYS A 164 -14.29 -10.28 8.81
CA LYS A 164 -14.67 -8.86 8.75
C LYS A 164 -15.23 -8.52 7.37
N SER A 165 -16.00 -7.42 7.29
CA SER A 165 -16.55 -6.92 6.02
C SER A 165 -15.47 -6.76 4.95
N THR A 166 -15.79 -7.23 3.74
CA THR A 166 -14.99 -7.09 2.53
C THR A 166 -15.45 -5.92 1.65
N VAL A 167 -16.47 -5.18 2.11
CA VAL A 167 -16.92 -3.95 1.44
C VAL A 167 -15.87 -2.85 1.61
N ARG A 168 -15.48 -2.24 0.49
CA ARG A 168 -14.55 -1.11 0.42
C ARG A 168 -15.06 -0.07 -0.57
N THR A 169 -14.59 1.16 -0.41
CA THR A 169 -14.82 2.21 -1.38
C THR A 169 -13.50 2.55 -2.05
N ILE A 170 -13.42 2.30 -3.36
CA ILE A 170 -12.35 2.82 -4.21
C ILE A 170 -12.83 4.17 -4.74
N TYR A 171 -12.10 5.24 -4.40
CA TYR A 171 -12.44 6.59 -4.83
C TYR A 171 -12.01 6.83 -6.28
N SER A 172 -10.82 6.34 -6.67
CA SER A 172 -10.33 6.35 -8.05
C SER A 172 -9.33 5.23 -8.33
N ILE A 173 -9.24 4.86 -9.61
CA ILE A 173 -8.17 4.05 -10.19
C ILE A 173 -7.71 4.79 -11.45
N ASP A 174 -6.58 5.48 -11.34
CA ASP A 174 -6.05 6.34 -12.41
C ASP A 174 -4.89 5.64 -13.11
N LEU A 175 -4.99 5.47 -14.41
CA LEU A 175 -3.97 4.84 -15.26
C LEU A 175 -3.29 5.89 -16.12
N LYS A 176 -1.95 5.87 -16.12
CA LYS A 176 -1.11 6.73 -16.98
C LYS A 176 -0.06 5.89 -17.67
N GLU A 177 0.10 6.06 -18.98
CA GLU A 177 1.18 5.45 -19.76
C GLU A 177 2.22 6.51 -20.12
N LYS A 178 3.49 6.22 -19.85
CA LYS A 178 4.61 7.07 -20.25
C LYS A 178 5.86 6.22 -20.46
N GLU A 179 6.52 6.38 -21.62
CA GLU A 179 7.87 5.85 -21.90
C GLU A 179 8.03 4.34 -21.60
N GLY A 180 7.05 3.51 -22.03
CA GLY A 180 7.07 2.05 -21.83
C GLY A 180 6.81 1.66 -20.36
N GLU A 181 6.12 2.51 -19.61
CA GLU A 181 5.68 2.25 -18.26
C GLU A 181 4.20 2.61 -18.10
N ILE A 182 3.45 1.74 -17.44
CA ILE A 182 2.10 2.04 -16.95
C ILE A 182 2.19 2.27 -15.45
N VAL A 183 1.66 3.40 -15.01
CA VAL A 183 1.50 3.76 -13.60
C VAL A 183 0.03 3.74 -13.26
N ILE A 184 -0.36 2.90 -12.29
CA ILE A 184 -1.74 2.82 -11.79
C ILE A 184 -1.78 3.37 -10.38
N THR A 185 -2.57 4.42 -10.15
CA THR A 185 -2.80 5.01 -8.83
C THR A 185 -4.15 4.57 -8.29
N TYR A 186 -4.16 3.95 -7.13
CA TYR A 186 -5.37 3.49 -6.43
C TYR A 186 -5.61 4.36 -5.21
N THR A 187 -6.76 5.02 -5.14
CA THR A 187 -7.19 5.79 -3.97
C THR A 187 -8.47 5.17 -3.38
N GLY A 188 -8.48 4.90 -2.07
CA GLY A 188 -9.64 4.29 -1.42
C GLY A 188 -9.63 4.39 0.10
N ASN A 189 -10.77 4.08 0.75
CA ASN A 189 -10.90 4.12 2.22
C ASN A 189 -10.08 3.03 2.94
N GLY A 190 -9.64 2.01 2.21
CA GLY A 190 -8.84 0.90 2.70
C GLY A 190 -8.85 -0.25 1.70
N PHE A 191 -7.87 -1.13 1.83
CA PHE A 191 -7.70 -2.26 0.91
C PHE A 191 -7.58 -3.56 1.69
N LEU A 192 -8.08 -4.65 1.10
CA LEU A 192 -8.00 -6.00 1.63
C LEU A 192 -6.63 -6.62 1.35
N HIS A 193 -6.36 -7.76 1.96
CA HIS A 193 -5.12 -8.51 1.74
C HIS A 193 -4.93 -8.84 0.25
N HIS A 194 -3.82 -8.43 -0.33
CA HIS A 194 -3.46 -8.51 -1.75
C HIS A 194 -4.39 -7.77 -2.72
N MET A 195 -5.39 -7.04 -2.26
CA MET A 195 -6.45 -6.48 -3.09
C MET A 195 -5.91 -5.71 -4.31
N ILE A 196 -5.02 -4.74 -4.12
CA ILE A 196 -4.47 -3.93 -5.21
C ILE A 196 -3.73 -4.80 -6.23
N ARG A 197 -2.95 -5.76 -5.78
CA ARG A 197 -2.20 -6.67 -6.65
C ARG A 197 -3.11 -7.57 -7.48
N ILE A 198 -4.25 -8.00 -6.92
CA ILE A 198 -5.26 -8.80 -7.63
C ILE A 198 -6.04 -7.91 -8.61
N LEU A 199 -6.40 -6.68 -8.22
CA LEU A 199 -6.98 -5.68 -9.12
C LEU A 199 -6.06 -5.43 -10.31
N THR A 200 -4.77 -5.19 -10.07
CA THR A 200 -3.76 -4.98 -11.13
C THR A 200 -3.67 -6.17 -12.07
N GLY A 201 -3.61 -7.40 -11.54
CA GLY A 201 -3.58 -8.61 -12.38
C GLY A 201 -4.85 -8.76 -13.23
N THR A 202 -6.02 -8.44 -12.66
CA THR A 202 -7.30 -8.46 -13.38
C THR A 202 -7.33 -7.42 -14.50
N LEU A 203 -6.86 -6.18 -14.24
CA LEU A 203 -6.77 -5.13 -15.25
C LEU A 203 -5.82 -5.53 -16.40
N LEU A 204 -4.68 -6.15 -16.07
CA LEU A 204 -3.75 -6.65 -17.09
C LEU A 204 -4.38 -7.77 -17.94
N GLU A 205 -5.12 -8.70 -17.34
CA GLU A 205 -5.84 -9.73 -18.10
C GLU A 205 -6.86 -9.12 -19.07
N VAL A 206 -7.56 -8.04 -18.67
CA VAL A 206 -8.47 -7.29 -19.55
C VAL A 206 -7.69 -6.61 -20.68
N GLY A 207 -6.62 -5.89 -20.37
CA GLY A 207 -5.78 -5.22 -21.36
C GLY A 207 -5.15 -6.19 -22.37
N MET A 208 -4.86 -7.41 -21.94
CA MET A 208 -4.36 -8.49 -22.80
C MET A 208 -5.49 -9.25 -23.53
N LYS A 209 -6.76 -8.81 -23.41
CA LYS A 209 -7.94 -9.45 -24.01
C LYS A 209 -8.15 -10.92 -23.56
N LYS A 210 -7.54 -11.30 -22.42
CA LYS A 210 -7.73 -12.61 -21.78
C LYS A 210 -8.98 -12.66 -20.91
N ARG A 211 -9.58 -11.50 -20.64
CA ARG A 211 -10.78 -11.32 -19.81
C ARG A 211 -11.69 -10.26 -20.41
N SER A 212 -13.01 -10.50 -20.41
CA SER A 212 -14.01 -9.52 -20.86
C SER A 212 -14.31 -8.49 -19.76
N LEU A 213 -14.81 -7.32 -20.16
CA LEU A 213 -15.32 -6.29 -19.21
C LEU A 213 -16.52 -6.80 -18.40
N SER A 214 -17.42 -7.58 -19.01
CA SER A 214 -18.56 -8.16 -18.30
C SER A 214 -18.11 -9.06 -17.15
N SER A 215 -17.05 -9.86 -17.35
CA SER A 215 -16.54 -10.71 -16.29
C SER A 215 -15.94 -9.92 -15.12
N VAL A 216 -15.46 -8.67 -15.34
CA VAL A 216 -14.98 -7.81 -14.23
C VAL A 216 -16.16 -7.39 -13.33
N ALA A 217 -17.30 -7.03 -13.91
CA ALA A 217 -18.52 -6.73 -13.16
C ALA A 217 -19.02 -7.96 -12.37
N GLU A 218 -19.01 -9.14 -12.99
CA GLU A 218 -19.39 -10.40 -12.33
C GLU A 218 -18.52 -10.72 -11.11
N LEU A 219 -17.24 -10.32 -11.08
CA LEU A 219 -16.34 -10.53 -9.93
C LEU A 219 -16.80 -9.81 -8.67
N LEU A 220 -17.54 -8.70 -8.80
CA LEU A 220 -18.09 -7.95 -7.66
C LEU A 220 -19.30 -8.68 -7.04
N GLU A 221 -19.97 -9.54 -7.81
CA GLU A 221 -21.14 -10.31 -7.37
C GLU A 221 -20.79 -11.71 -6.87
N VAL A 222 -19.88 -12.40 -7.58
CA VAL A 222 -19.61 -13.85 -7.36
C VAL A 222 -18.84 -14.14 -6.07
N ARG A 223 -18.11 -13.16 -5.53
CA ARG A 223 -17.35 -13.25 -4.26
C ARG A 223 -16.37 -14.41 -4.17
N ASP A 224 -15.79 -14.79 -5.31
CA ASP A 224 -14.86 -15.91 -5.43
C ASP A 224 -13.48 -15.45 -5.91
N ARG A 225 -12.46 -15.63 -5.05
CA ARG A 225 -11.06 -15.28 -5.37
C ARG A 225 -10.50 -16.04 -6.56
N GLU A 226 -10.93 -17.27 -6.80
CA GLU A 226 -10.36 -18.11 -7.86
C GLU A 226 -10.77 -17.62 -9.26
N LYS A 227 -11.88 -16.89 -9.35
CA LYS A 227 -12.36 -16.28 -10.59
C LYS A 227 -11.68 -14.97 -10.93
N ALA A 228 -11.09 -14.26 -9.95
CA ALA A 228 -10.36 -13.02 -10.20
C ALA A 228 -8.98 -13.29 -10.83
N GLY A 229 -8.37 -12.24 -11.39
CA GLY A 229 -7.08 -12.30 -12.04
C GLY A 229 -5.93 -12.72 -11.11
N PHE A 230 -4.77 -12.94 -11.67
CA PHE A 230 -3.57 -13.32 -10.91
C PHE A 230 -3.16 -12.22 -9.90
N THR A 231 -2.38 -12.60 -8.89
CA THR A 231 -1.82 -11.64 -7.95
C THR A 231 -0.53 -11.06 -8.54
N ALA A 232 -0.56 -9.81 -8.97
CA ALA A 232 0.61 -9.13 -9.52
C ALA A 232 1.77 -9.06 -8.52
N PRO A 233 3.04 -9.09 -8.96
CA PRO A 233 4.21 -9.09 -8.07
C PRO A 233 4.23 -7.93 -7.08
N ALA A 234 4.71 -8.18 -5.85
CA ALA A 234 4.75 -7.17 -4.79
C ALA A 234 5.63 -5.97 -5.15
N LYS A 235 6.75 -6.20 -5.83
CA LYS A 235 7.77 -5.20 -6.16
C LYS A 235 7.28 -4.00 -6.98
N GLY A 236 6.14 -4.12 -7.68
CA GLY A 236 5.55 -2.98 -8.39
C GLY A 236 4.71 -2.07 -7.49
N LEU A 237 4.39 -2.50 -6.27
CA LEU A 237 3.45 -1.83 -5.38
C LEU A 237 4.15 -0.97 -4.32
N THR A 238 3.71 0.29 -4.21
CA THR A 238 4.17 1.23 -3.19
C THR A 238 2.99 1.89 -2.49
N LEU A 239 2.97 1.90 -1.16
CA LEU A 239 2.08 2.76 -0.37
C LEU A 239 2.62 4.19 -0.46
N GLU A 240 1.95 5.04 -1.24
CA GLU A 240 2.37 6.41 -1.49
C GLU A 240 2.01 7.34 -0.32
N LYS A 241 0.77 7.22 0.20
CA LYS A 241 0.28 8.13 1.25
C LYS A 241 -0.86 7.51 2.07
N VAL A 242 -0.92 7.87 3.36
CA VAL A 242 -2.07 7.67 4.24
C VAL A 242 -2.74 9.02 4.48
N LEU A 243 -4.06 9.08 4.34
CA LEU A 243 -4.86 10.30 4.46
C LEU A 243 -5.56 10.35 5.81
N TYR A 244 -5.58 11.53 6.44
CA TYR A 244 -6.25 11.81 7.73
C TYR A 244 -7.29 12.91 7.65
N SER A 245 -7.36 13.61 6.53
CA SER A 245 -8.44 14.56 6.20
C SER A 245 -9.35 13.94 5.14
N PRO A 246 -10.65 14.25 5.12
CA PRO A 246 -11.51 13.86 4.01
C PRO A 246 -10.90 14.32 2.68
N LEU A 247 -10.98 13.49 1.65
CA LEU A 247 -10.65 13.92 0.29
C LEU A 247 -11.63 15.04 -0.07
N GLN A 248 -11.13 16.27 -0.19
CA GLN A 248 -11.89 17.33 -0.83
C GLN A 248 -12.05 16.91 -2.29
N LYS A 249 -13.29 16.81 -2.78
CA LYS A 249 -13.53 16.81 -4.21
C LYS A 249 -12.95 18.14 -4.71
N GLU A 250 -11.91 18.08 -5.52
CA GLU A 250 -11.53 19.25 -6.32
C GLU A 250 -12.78 19.63 -7.08
N SER A 251 -13.41 20.75 -6.67
CA SER A 251 -14.45 21.38 -7.46
C SER A 251 -13.76 21.78 -8.75
N GLU A 252 -14.15 21.17 -9.86
CA GLU A 252 -13.87 21.66 -11.19
C GLU A 252 -14.26 23.14 -11.19
N THR A 253 -13.26 24.00 -11.12
CA THR A 253 -13.45 25.41 -11.44
C THR A 253 -13.39 25.49 -12.95
N LEU A 254 -14.56 25.75 -13.53
CA LEU A 254 -14.81 26.08 -14.92
C LEU A 254 -13.88 27.19 -15.44
#